data_4bb241a1289a253fd7287e972c0a405e
#
_entry.id   4bb241a1289a253fd7287e972c0a405e
#
_cell.length_a   1.000
_cell.length_b   1.000
_cell.length_c   1.000
_cell.angle_alpha   90.00
_cell.angle_beta   90.00
_cell.angle_gamma   90.00
#
_symmetry.space_group_name_H-M   'P 1'
#
loop_
_entity.id
_entity.type
_entity.pdbx_description
1 polymer ?
#
loop_
_entity_poly.entity_id
_entity_poly.type
_entity_poly.pdbx_seq_one_letter_code
_entity_poly.pdbx_strand_id
1 'polypeptide(L)'
;MPPAELDGNRRGLQAYLAPGASDWSPLTENAYAILKGEPPPDPTRVNSNRAALSDMLAAALQIPNLGFLAGSGTSLGAPGGPGMGDLWKRSMCKPGTWDTTEAAAQVMDAVRYRETANPNIEHFLSQCDAYLAFNDDAAVKAFVSDVKAVILDSCSAFLRAPAADISAYRQLLQKLARRRVRDPRLKVFTTNYDMCFETAASDLGMMAIDGFSYTRRRRFDGRHFSYDIVRREAEGHEFAEGVFQLLKLHGSVSWSRDGKEIYEDATPTPANACLIYPAKGKYQQAFLQPHLELLSRYLEFLRQPNSCLIVAGFGFNDDHLSEPIFSAIQSNPSLKLILCDFQCIMHLHNRGFHGSSDYWGRFHDLAKRGLDIHFISGSFSDLISHIPHLRTASPAEQLANAVRRLGGQHS
;
A
#
# COMPACT_ATOMS: atom_id res chain seq x y z
N MET A 1 9.11 32.73 9.25
CA MET A 1 9.65 31.63 8.42
C MET A 1 8.92 31.62 7.09
N PRO A 2 9.57 31.47 5.96
CA PRO A 2 8.91 31.33 4.68
C PRO A 2 8.10 30.01 4.62
N PRO A 3 6.99 29.94 3.86
CA PRO A 3 6.08 28.77 3.84
C PRO A 3 6.76 27.43 3.54
N ALA A 4 7.80 27.43 2.74
CA ALA A 4 8.54 26.21 2.36
C ALA A 4 9.35 25.56 3.50
N GLU A 5 9.84 26.34 4.49
CA GLU A 5 10.58 25.80 5.65
C GLU A 5 9.62 25.21 6.70
N LEU A 6 8.41 25.76 6.84
CA LEU A 6 7.36 25.21 7.70
C LEU A 6 6.86 23.86 7.18
N ASP A 7 6.81 23.65 5.87
CA ASP A 7 6.36 22.42 5.24
C ASP A 7 7.36 21.27 5.42
N GLY A 8 8.67 21.52 5.29
CA GLY A 8 9.70 20.49 5.49
C GLY A 8 9.70 19.87 6.90
N ASN A 9 9.43 20.67 7.93
CA ASN A 9 9.41 20.23 9.33
C ASN A 9 8.15 19.46 9.72
N ARG A 10 7.12 19.40 8.89
CA ARG A 10 5.87 18.68 9.17
C ARG A 10 5.79 17.29 8.58
N ARG A 11 6.77 16.91 7.75
CA ARG A 11 6.86 15.55 7.19
C ARG A 11 7.19 14.54 8.28
N GLY A 12 6.46 13.43 8.29
CA GLY A 12 6.69 12.33 9.22
C GLY A 12 6.38 12.62 10.69
N LEU A 13 5.75 13.77 11.00
CA LEU A 13 5.27 14.03 12.36
C LEU A 13 4.20 13.01 12.72
N GLN A 14 4.36 12.38 13.88
CA GLN A 14 3.37 11.44 14.40
C GLN A 14 2.23 12.21 15.09
N ALA A 15 1.06 12.21 14.46
CA ALA A 15 -0.12 12.88 14.99
C ALA A 15 -1.41 12.18 14.52
N TYR A 16 -2.48 12.37 15.29
CA TYR A 16 -3.78 11.80 15.04
C TYR A 16 -4.85 12.88 14.95
N LEU A 17 -5.76 12.77 13.98
CA LEU A 17 -6.92 13.65 13.83
C LEU A 17 -8.19 12.78 13.81
N ALA A 18 -9.02 12.94 14.84
CA ALA A 18 -10.30 12.25 14.97
C ALA A 18 -11.40 12.89 14.09
N PRO A 19 -12.47 12.17 13.74
CA PRO A 19 -13.64 12.75 13.07
C PRO A 19 -14.20 13.96 13.81
N GLY A 20 -14.49 15.02 13.08
CA GLY A 20 -15.01 16.27 13.66
C GLY A 20 -14.02 17.11 14.47
N ALA A 21 -12.81 16.62 14.71
CA ALA A 21 -11.79 17.40 15.39
C ALA A 21 -11.22 18.50 14.48
N SER A 22 -10.95 19.69 15.09
CA SER A 22 -10.32 20.81 14.39
C SER A 22 -8.80 20.73 14.43
N ASP A 23 -8.25 20.08 15.45
CA ASP A 23 -6.83 20.08 15.77
C ASP A 23 -6.22 18.69 15.85
N TRP A 24 -4.98 18.59 15.38
CA TRP A 24 -4.18 17.38 15.51
C TRP A 24 -3.79 17.10 16.97
N SER A 25 -3.89 15.84 17.36
CA SER A 25 -3.40 15.28 18.62
C SER A 25 -1.99 14.74 18.43
N PRO A 26 -0.93 15.43 18.89
CA PRO A 26 0.45 14.96 18.74
C PRO A 26 0.69 13.65 19.48
N LEU A 27 1.42 12.72 18.85
CA LEU A 27 1.76 11.40 19.42
C LEU A 27 3.21 11.31 19.91
N THR A 28 4.01 12.35 19.69
CA THR A 28 5.38 12.49 20.17
C THR A 28 5.61 13.90 20.71
N GLU A 29 6.60 14.07 21.58
CA GLU A 29 6.98 15.38 22.11
C GLU A 29 7.42 16.33 20.99
N ASN A 30 8.20 15.82 20.04
CA ASN A 30 8.61 16.59 18.86
C ASN A 30 7.42 17.07 18.03
N ALA A 31 6.44 16.18 17.77
CA ALA A 31 5.22 16.56 17.06
C ALA A 31 4.41 17.59 17.85
N TYR A 32 4.39 17.48 19.20
CA TYR A 32 3.74 18.47 20.05
C TYR A 32 4.38 19.85 19.89
N ALA A 33 5.70 19.92 20.03
CA ALA A 33 6.44 21.19 19.93
C ALA A 33 6.22 21.87 18.57
N ILE A 34 6.24 21.12 17.47
CA ILE A 34 6.05 21.68 16.12
C ILE A 34 4.60 22.09 15.87
N LEU A 35 3.62 21.28 16.28
CA LEU A 35 2.21 21.54 15.98
C LEU A 35 1.58 22.58 16.91
N LYS A 36 2.04 22.69 18.15
CA LYS A 36 1.50 23.62 19.17
C LYS A 36 2.38 24.86 19.39
N GLY A 37 3.62 24.87 18.86
CA GLY A 37 4.56 25.98 19.01
C GLY A 37 5.28 26.05 20.36
N GLU A 38 5.06 25.06 21.23
CA GLU A 38 5.63 24.98 22.57
C GLU A 38 5.86 23.50 22.96
N PRO A 39 6.80 23.20 23.89
CA PRO A 39 6.94 21.83 24.40
C PRO A 39 5.68 21.37 25.14
N PRO A 40 5.43 20.07 25.27
CA PRO A 40 4.27 19.58 26.00
C PRO A 40 4.34 20.06 27.47
N PRO A 41 3.24 20.61 27.98
CA PRO A 41 3.20 21.10 29.38
C PRO A 41 3.39 19.96 30.39
N ASP A 42 3.05 18.75 30.00
CA ASP A 42 3.19 17.51 30.78
C ASP A 42 3.36 16.32 29.81
N PRO A 43 4.38 15.43 30.02
CA PRO A 43 4.56 14.20 29.23
C PRO A 43 3.32 13.30 29.20
N THR A 44 2.45 13.36 30.21
CA THR A 44 1.20 12.59 30.25
C THR A 44 0.25 12.94 29.12
N ARG A 45 0.32 14.15 28.56
CA ARG A 45 -0.54 14.60 27.45
C ARG A 45 -0.30 13.80 26.19
N VAL A 46 0.95 13.58 25.83
CA VAL A 46 1.33 12.76 24.66
C VAL A 46 0.92 11.31 24.88
N ASN A 47 1.11 10.77 26.08
CA ASN A 47 0.70 9.41 26.44
C ASN A 47 -0.82 9.24 26.37
N SER A 48 -1.59 10.23 26.80
CA SER A 48 -3.05 10.23 26.69
C SER A 48 -3.50 10.19 25.21
N ASN A 49 -2.86 10.97 24.33
CA ASN A 49 -3.16 10.94 22.90
C ASN A 49 -2.85 9.58 22.27
N ARG A 50 -1.72 8.96 22.66
CA ARG A 50 -1.38 7.59 22.21
C ARG A 50 -2.39 6.56 22.68
N ALA A 51 -2.81 6.66 23.94
CA ALA A 51 -3.84 5.76 24.49
C ALA A 51 -5.15 5.90 23.72
N ALA A 52 -5.62 7.12 23.47
CA ALA A 52 -6.84 7.37 22.71
C ALA A 52 -6.77 6.81 21.28
N LEU A 53 -5.63 6.95 20.60
CA LEU A 53 -5.41 6.33 19.29
C LEU A 53 -5.43 4.79 19.39
N SER A 54 -4.73 4.22 20.38
CA SER A 54 -4.70 2.76 20.58
C SER A 54 -6.09 2.19 20.89
N ASP A 55 -6.90 2.87 21.69
CA ASP A 55 -8.27 2.47 22.00
C ASP A 55 -9.17 2.52 20.76
N MET A 56 -9.04 3.57 19.96
CA MET A 56 -9.75 3.69 18.68
C MET A 56 -9.36 2.55 17.74
N LEU A 57 -8.06 2.26 17.59
CA LEU A 57 -7.58 1.16 16.77
C LEU A 57 -8.06 -0.20 17.32
N ALA A 58 -8.02 -0.42 18.64
CA ALA A 58 -8.53 -1.64 19.26
C ALA A 58 -10.01 -1.86 18.95
N ALA A 59 -10.82 -0.80 19.02
CA ALA A 59 -12.25 -0.86 18.65
C ALA A 59 -12.44 -1.15 17.15
N ALA A 60 -11.66 -0.50 16.28
CA ALA A 60 -11.71 -0.72 14.84
C ALA A 60 -11.39 -2.17 14.46
N LEU A 61 -10.43 -2.80 15.14
CA LEU A 61 -10.04 -4.18 14.90
C LEU A 61 -11.11 -5.21 15.34
N GLN A 62 -12.11 -4.81 16.14
CA GLN A 62 -13.24 -5.68 16.49
C GLN A 62 -14.34 -5.69 15.42
N ILE A 63 -14.27 -4.80 14.44
CA ILE A 63 -15.24 -4.73 13.33
C ILE A 63 -15.11 -6.01 12.49
N PRO A 64 -16.25 -6.70 12.18
CA PRO A 64 -16.21 -7.99 11.49
C PRO A 64 -15.47 -7.97 10.15
N ASN A 65 -15.76 -7.00 9.29
CA ASN A 65 -15.13 -6.90 7.97
C ASN A 65 -13.93 -5.95 8.03
N LEU A 66 -12.73 -6.52 8.16
CA LEU A 66 -11.49 -5.74 8.21
C LEU A 66 -10.73 -5.83 6.90
N GLY A 67 -10.45 -4.68 6.30
CA GLY A 67 -9.62 -4.49 5.13
C GLY A 67 -8.40 -3.63 5.44
N PHE A 68 -7.32 -3.90 4.74
CA PHE A 68 -6.11 -3.09 4.75
C PHE A 68 -5.71 -2.78 3.30
N LEU A 69 -5.61 -1.51 2.93
CA LEU A 69 -5.13 -1.08 1.61
C LEU A 69 -3.72 -0.51 1.75
N ALA A 70 -2.76 -1.19 1.12
CA ALA A 70 -1.36 -0.76 1.05
C ALA A 70 -1.04 -0.12 -0.30
N GLY A 71 -0.53 1.11 -0.28
CA GLY A 71 0.07 1.75 -1.44
C GLY A 71 1.60 1.75 -1.39
N SER A 72 2.25 2.36 -2.37
CA SER A 72 3.71 2.40 -2.52
C SER A 72 4.45 2.95 -1.28
N GLY A 73 3.81 3.85 -0.53
CA GLY A 73 4.37 4.39 0.72
C GLY A 73 4.66 3.34 1.78
N THR A 74 4.03 2.15 1.74
CA THR A 74 4.35 1.07 2.69
C THR A 74 5.68 0.38 2.38
N SER A 75 6.11 0.36 1.12
CA SER A 75 7.40 -0.23 0.69
C SER A 75 8.55 0.78 0.66
N LEU A 76 8.24 2.08 0.71
CA LEU A 76 9.26 3.13 0.83
C LEU A 76 9.92 3.09 2.21
N GLY A 77 11.09 3.68 2.34
CA GLY A 77 11.82 3.74 3.61
C GLY A 77 12.48 2.41 3.99
N ALA A 78 12.11 1.81 5.11
CA ALA A 78 12.78 0.63 5.66
C ALA A 78 12.84 -0.60 4.73
N PRO A 79 11.78 -0.96 3.97
CA PRO A 79 11.91 -2.02 2.96
C PRO A 79 12.84 -1.65 1.80
N GLY A 80 12.97 -0.37 1.46
CA GLY A 80 13.84 0.12 0.38
C GLY A 80 13.23 -0.01 -1.02
N GLY A 81 11.92 -0.13 -1.11
CA GLY A 81 11.19 -0.15 -2.38
C GLY A 81 11.31 1.17 -3.16
N PRO A 82 11.21 1.15 -4.49
CA PRO A 82 11.33 2.35 -5.30
C PRO A 82 10.09 3.22 -5.24
N GLY A 83 10.28 4.55 -5.18
CA GLY A 83 9.24 5.53 -5.48
C GLY A 83 9.15 5.83 -6.98
N MET A 84 8.13 6.61 -7.39
CA MET A 84 7.93 6.98 -8.78
C MET A 84 9.12 7.77 -9.35
N GLY A 85 9.73 8.64 -8.54
CA GLY A 85 10.95 9.36 -8.92
C GLY A 85 12.16 8.43 -9.11
N ASP A 86 12.27 7.37 -8.31
CA ASP A 86 13.35 6.38 -8.45
C ASP A 86 13.16 5.55 -9.73
N LEU A 87 11.92 5.17 -10.04
CA LEU A 87 11.59 4.47 -11.28
C LEU A 87 11.91 5.33 -12.51
N TRP A 88 11.55 6.62 -12.46
CA TRP A 88 11.96 7.58 -13.52
C TRP A 88 13.47 7.63 -13.66
N LYS A 89 14.18 7.89 -12.56
CA LYS A 89 15.63 8.05 -12.56
C LYS A 89 16.36 6.82 -13.10
N ARG A 90 15.91 5.63 -12.69
CA ARG A 90 16.51 4.36 -13.16
C ARG A 90 16.21 4.06 -14.62
N SER A 91 15.04 4.46 -15.13
CA SER A 91 14.59 4.16 -16.48
C SER A 91 15.05 5.18 -17.53
N MET A 92 15.12 6.46 -17.14
CA MET A 92 15.24 7.57 -18.07
C MET A 92 16.56 8.31 -17.98
N CYS A 93 17.26 8.23 -16.84
CA CYS A 93 18.42 9.08 -16.58
C CYS A 93 19.75 8.31 -16.62
N LYS A 94 20.84 9.04 -16.82
CA LYS A 94 22.21 8.51 -16.69
C LYS A 94 22.45 8.09 -15.24
N PRO A 95 23.20 7.02 -14.97
CA PRO A 95 23.47 6.53 -13.63
C PRO A 95 23.96 7.63 -12.68
N GLY A 96 23.29 7.74 -11.52
CA GLY A 96 23.65 8.70 -10.47
C GLY A 96 23.22 10.14 -10.70
N THR A 97 22.66 10.49 -11.86
CA THR A 97 22.24 11.86 -12.22
C THR A 97 20.73 11.96 -12.45
N TRP A 98 20.27 13.17 -12.73
CA TRP A 98 18.93 13.45 -13.28
C TRP A 98 18.97 13.78 -14.77
N ASP A 99 20.14 13.67 -15.40
CA ASP A 99 20.29 13.94 -16.82
C ASP A 99 19.70 12.80 -17.64
N THR A 100 18.78 13.12 -18.52
CA THR A 100 18.14 12.16 -19.41
C THR A 100 19.16 11.51 -20.36
N THR A 101 19.05 10.21 -20.59
CA THR A 101 19.86 9.51 -21.59
C THR A 101 19.48 9.95 -23.01
N GLU A 102 20.38 9.79 -23.98
CA GLU A 102 20.09 10.12 -25.38
C GLU A 102 18.92 9.32 -25.94
N ALA A 103 18.86 8.02 -25.63
CA ALA A 103 17.77 7.16 -26.05
C ALA A 103 16.42 7.61 -25.46
N ALA A 104 16.40 7.95 -24.16
CA ALA A 104 15.20 8.48 -23.53
C ALA A 104 14.77 9.82 -24.14
N ALA A 105 15.72 10.72 -24.41
CA ALA A 105 15.43 12.02 -25.03
C ALA A 105 14.84 11.87 -26.45
N GLN A 106 15.37 10.95 -27.24
CA GLN A 106 14.84 10.65 -28.59
C GLN A 106 13.40 10.13 -28.53
N VAL A 107 13.12 9.19 -27.61
CA VAL A 107 11.76 8.66 -27.45
C VAL A 107 10.82 9.71 -26.89
N MET A 108 11.24 10.51 -25.90
CA MET A 108 10.44 11.63 -25.37
C MET A 108 10.07 12.61 -26.49
N ASP A 109 10.98 12.91 -27.41
CA ASP A 109 10.71 13.80 -28.55
C ASP A 109 9.74 13.14 -29.55
N ALA A 110 9.95 11.88 -29.92
CA ALA A 110 9.10 11.13 -30.82
C ALA A 110 7.63 11.07 -30.33
N VAL A 111 7.44 10.80 -29.03
CA VAL A 111 6.09 10.74 -28.42
C VAL A 111 5.60 12.12 -27.92
N ARG A 112 6.37 13.17 -28.13
CA ARG A 112 6.09 14.57 -27.71
C ARG A 112 5.88 14.73 -26.19
N TYR A 113 6.60 13.97 -25.37
CA TYR A 113 6.55 14.13 -23.91
C TYR A 113 7.29 15.42 -23.51
N ARG A 114 6.62 16.31 -22.76
CA ARG A 114 7.14 17.64 -22.40
C ARG A 114 7.17 17.94 -20.91
N GLU A 115 6.76 17.01 -20.05
CA GLU A 115 6.69 17.19 -18.59
C GLU A 115 8.07 17.04 -17.93
N THR A 116 9.04 17.90 -18.29
CA THR A 116 10.43 17.80 -17.81
C THR A 116 10.63 18.42 -16.42
N ALA A 117 9.79 19.36 -16.01
CA ALA A 117 9.88 20.01 -14.70
C ALA A 117 9.41 19.07 -13.55
N ASN A 118 8.45 18.22 -13.84
CA ASN A 118 7.91 17.19 -12.94
C ASN A 118 7.76 15.88 -13.69
N PRO A 119 8.88 15.20 -13.97
CA PRO A 119 8.85 13.99 -14.77
C PRO A 119 8.07 12.88 -14.06
N ASN A 120 7.17 12.25 -14.81
CA ASN A 120 6.31 11.18 -14.30
C ASN A 120 6.34 9.99 -15.26
N ILE A 121 6.80 8.84 -14.75
CA ILE A 121 6.90 7.61 -15.54
C ILE A 121 5.54 7.10 -16.01
N GLU A 122 4.46 7.38 -15.26
CA GLU A 122 3.10 7.00 -15.64
C GLU A 122 2.63 7.79 -16.87
N HIS A 123 2.86 9.11 -16.86
CA HIS A 123 2.49 9.97 -17.98
C HIS A 123 3.30 9.63 -19.22
N PHE A 124 4.60 9.37 -19.04
CA PHE A 124 5.47 8.98 -20.13
C PHE A 124 5.03 7.67 -20.79
N LEU A 125 4.81 6.60 -20.00
CA LEU A 125 4.35 5.31 -20.55
C LEU A 125 2.97 5.42 -21.19
N SER A 126 2.05 6.22 -20.60
CA SER A 126 0.74 6.48 -21.22
C SER A 126 0.86 7.13 -22.59
N GLN A 127 1.78 8.06 -22.72
CA GLN A 127 2.01 8.78 -23.98
C GLN A 127 2.68 7.89 -25.02
N CYS A 128 3.59 6.98 -24.59
CA CYS A 128 4.13 5.94 -25.44
C CYS A 128 3.05 4.98 -25.93
N ASP A 129 2.17 4.50 -25.05
CA ASP A 129 1.08 3.60 -25.41
C ASP A 129 0.10 4.28 -26.40
N ALA A 130 -0.25 5.54 -26.19
CA ALA A 130 -1.08 6.32 -27.10
C ALA A 130 -0.42 6.51 -28.47
N TYR A 131 0.89 6.79 -28.49
CA TYR A 131 1.65 6.92 -29.73
C TYR A 131 1.71 5.61 -30.52
N LEU A 132 1.99 4.49 -29.83
CA LEU A 132 2.09 3.16 -30.42
C LEU A 132 0.75 2.59 -30.90
N ALA A 133 -0.37 3.14 -30.43
CA ALA A 133 -1.68 2.76 -30.93
C ALA A 133 -1.90 3.11 -32.42
N PHE A 134 -1.16 4.11 -32.92
CA PHE A 134 -1.28 4.61 -34.30
C PHE A 134 0.02 4.53 -35.09
N ASN A 135 1.16 4.21 -34.45
CA ASN A 135 2.48 4.17 -35.06
C ASN A 135 3.19 2.84 -34.79
N ASP A 136 3.71 2.21 -35.80
CA ASP A 136 4.54 1.02 -35.67
C ASP A 136 6.03 1.42 -35.56
N ASP A 137 6.42 1.94 -34.38
CA ASP A 137 7.78 2.42 -34.13
C ASP A 137 8.55 1.40 -33.28
N ALA A 138 9.49 0.71 -33.92
CA ALA A 138 10.30 -0.32 -33.29
C ALA A 138 11.23 0.23 -32.20
N ALA A 139 11.73 1.47 -32.32
CA ALA A 139 12.61 2.09 -31.34
C ALA A 139 11.84 2.44 -30.06
N VAL A 140 10.65 3.02 -30.20
CA VAL A 140 9.76 3.30 -29.07
C VAL A 140 9.32 2.01 -28.37
N LYS A 141 8.96 0.96 -29.14
CA LYS A 141 8.59 -0.35 -28.56
C LYS A 141 9.72 -0.97 -27.76
N ALA A 142 10.95 -0.97 -28.30
CA ALA A 142 12.10 -1.50 -27.61
C ALA A 142 12.38 -0.72 -26.31
N PHE A 143 12.37 0.60 -26.37
CA PHE A 143 12.59 1.44 -25.21
C PHE A 143 11.54 1.26 -24.11
N VAL A 144 10.26 1.17 -24.47
CA VAL A 144 9.17 0.87 -23.53
C VAL A 144 9.37 -0.49 -22.89
N SER A 145 9.83 -1.49 -23.64
CA SER A 145 10.15 -2.82 -23.09
C SER A 145 11.29 -2.74 -22.06
N ASP A 146 12.32 -1.97 -22.33
CA ASP A 146 13.44 -1.76 -21.39
C ASP A 146 12.98 -1.03 -20.12
N VAL A 147 12.16 0.01 -20.25
CA VAL A 147 11.55 0.70 -19.09
C VAL A 147 10.73 -0.27 -18.24
N LYS A 148 9.91 -1.10 -18.87
CA LYS A 148 9.13 -2.13 -18.18
C LYS A 148 10.02 -3.15 -17.47
N ALA A 149 11.14 -3.55 -18.07
CA ALA A 149 12.15 -4.42 -17.43
C ALA A 149 12.77 -3.78 -16.19
N VAL A 150 13.12 -2.51 -16.26
CA VAL A 150 13.65 -1.76 -15.11
C VAL A 150 12.64 -1.63 -13.99
N ILE A 151 11.36 -1.43 -14.31
CA ILE A 151 10.28 -1.39 -13.29
C ILE A 151 10.15 -2.76 -12.61
N LEU A 152 10.08 -3.85 -13.37
CA LEU A 152 10.00 -5.22 -12.83
C LEU A 152 11.17 -5.53 -11.91
N ASP A 153 12.40 -5.28 -12.35
CA ASP A 153 13.59 -5.51 -11.54
C ASP A 153 13.60 -4.61 -10.30
N SER A 154 13.33 -3.33 -10.45
CA SER A 154 13.32 -2.37 -9.33
C SER A 154 12.32 -2.74 -8.25
N CYS A 155 11.14 -3.24 -8.62
CA CYS A 155 10.08 -3.63 -7.68
C CYS A 155 10.27 -5.03 -7.08
N SER A 156 11.24 -5.82 -7.57
CA SER A 156 11.57 -7.14 -7.04
C SER A 156 12.91 -7.21 -6.31
N ALA A 157 13.92 -6.49 -6.83
CA ALA A 157 15.30 -6.63 -6.38
C ALA A 157 15.57 -6.10 -4.98
N PHE A 158 14.85 -5.07 -4.53
CA PHE A 158 15.10 -4.44 -3.23
C PHE A 158 14.92 -5.40 -2.06
N LEU A 159 14.00 -6.37 -2.15
CA LEU A 159 13.79 -7.37 -1.10
C LEU A 159 14.95 -8.33 -0.93
N ARG A 160 15.86 -8.44 -1.91
CA ARG A 160 17.08 -9.25 -1.82
C ARG A 160 18.24 -8.49 -1.15
N ALA A 161 18.08 -7.17 -0.94
CA ALA A 161 19.11 -6.37 -0.28
C ALA A 161 19.18 -6.71 1.21
N PRO A 162 20.39 -6.87 1.79
CA PRO A 162 20.56 -7.16 3.22
C PRO A 162 19.92 -6.12 4.15
N ALA A 163 19.79 -4.89 3.67
CA ALA A 163 19.21 -3.78 4.42
C ALA A 163 17.66 -3.71 4.34
N ALA A 164 17.01 -4.58 3.56
CA ALA A 164 15.56 -4.55 3.42
C ALA A 164 14.89 -5.00 4.72
N ASP A 165 14.17 -4.09 5.36
CA ASP A 165 13.43 -4.38 6.58
C ASP A 165 11.92 -4.40 6.33
N ILE A 166 11.32 -5.60 6.38
CA ILE A 166 9.89 -5.84 6.29
C ILE A 166 9.24 -6.15 7.65
N SER A 167 9.87 -5.75 8.75
CA SER A 167 9.38 -6.01 10.11
C SER A 167 7.96 -5.44 10.33
N ALA A 168 7.64 -4.27 9.74
CA ALA A 168 6.32 -3.68 9.80
C ALA A 168 5.24 -4.57 9.14
N TYR A 169 5.55 -5.21 8.01
CA TYR A 169 4.65 -6.15 7.35
C TYR A 169 4.41 -7.40 8.20
N ARG A 170 5.48 -7.96 8.80
CA ARG A 170 5.37 -9.10 9.73
C ARG A 170 4.49 -8.74 10.92
N GLN A 171 4.74 -7.59 11.55
CA GLN A 171 3.93 -7.13 12.68
C GLN A 171 2.47 -6.86 12.30
N LEU A 172 2.22 -6.28 11.12
CA LEU A 172 0.86 -6.09 10.61
C LEU A 172 0.12 -7.42 10.52
N LEU A 173 0.71 -8.42 9.87
CA LEU A 173 0.09 -9.74 9.74
C LEU A 173 -0.13 -10.41 11.09
N GLN A 174 0.85 -10.35 12.01
CA GLN A 174 0.71 -10.88 13.37
C GLN A 174 -0.45 -10.24 14.14
N LYS A 175 -0.67 -8.93 13.96
CA LYS A 175 -1.70 -8.17 14.67
C LYS A 175 -3.08 -8.31 14.02
N LEU A 176 -3.17 -8.35 12.68
CA LEU A 176 -4.44 -8.27 11.96
C LEU A 176 -4.93 -9.62 11.39
N ALA A 177 -4.05 -10.55 11.01
CA ALA A 177 -4.46 -11.81 10.38
C ALA A 177 -4.97 -12.88 11.35
N ARG A 178 -4.82 -12.66 12.66
CA ARG A 178 -5.30 -13.57 13.72
C ARG A 178 -6.68 -13.16 14.21
N ARG A 179 -7.65 -13.24 13.32
CA ARG A 179 -9.04 -12.91 13.64
C ARG A 179 -9.74 -14.05 14.37
N ARG A 180 -10.88 -13.73 14.99
CA ARG A 180 -11.76 -14.73 15.57
C ARG A 180 -12.29 -15.66 14.47
N VAL A 181 -12.47 -16.92 14.77
CA VAL A 181 -12.96 -17.95 13.82
C VAL A 181 -14.27 -17.55 13.14
N ARG A 182 -15.14 -16.84 13.85
CA ARG A 182 -16.43 -16.36 13.33
C ARG A 182 -16.35 -15.15 12.40
N ASP A 183 -15.24 -14.41 12.45
CA ASP A 183 -15.07 -13.19 11.66
C ASP A 183 -14.49 -13.55 10.29
N PRO A 184 -14.87 -12.84 9.22
CA PRO A 184 -14.23 -12.99 7.91
C PRO A 184 -12.71 -12.80 7.99
N ARG A 185 -11.98 -13.45 7.10
CA ARG A 185 -10.53 -13.28 6.99
C ARG A 185 -10.18 -11.82 6.70
N LEU A 186 -9.05 -11.37 7.26
CA LEU A 186 -8.47 -10.09 6.87
C LEU A 186 -8.32 -10.04 5.35
N LYS A 187 -8.77 -8.95 4.72
CA LYS A 187 -8.51 -8.67 3.31
C LYS A 187 -7.40 -7.64 3.19
N VAL A 188 -6.29 -8.03 2.61
CA VAL A 188 -5.20 -7.12 2.26
C VAL A 188 -5.32 -6.80 0.78
N PHE A 189 -5.63 -5.56 0.48
CA PHE A 189 -5.59 -4.98 -0.86
C PHE A 189 -4.26 -4.24 -1.02
N THR A 190 -3.63 -4.36 -2.17
CA THR A 190 -2.42 -3.58 -2.43
C THR A 190 -2.30 -3.20 -3.90
N THR A 191 -1.80 -2.00 -4.15
CA THR A 191 -1.39 -1.54 -5.48
C THR A 191 0.08 -1.84 -5.76
N ASN A 192 0.82 -2.31 -4.74
CA ASN A 192 2.23 -2.61 -4.87
C ASN A 192 2.47 -3.91 -5.64
N TYR A 193 3.44 -3.88 -6.53
CA TYR A 193 3.85 -5.06 -7.30
C TYR A 193 4.74 -6.01 -6.51
N ASP A 194 5.41 -5.50 -5.46
CA ASP A 194 6.42 -6.22 -4.68
C ASP A 194 5.87 -7.44 -3.92
N MET A 195 6.76 -8.23 -3.35
CA MET A 195 6.45 -9.46 -2.62
C MET A 195 6.56 -9.28 -1.09
N CYS A 196 6.39 -8.05 -0.57
CA CYS A 196 6.54 -7.77 0.86
C CYS A 196 5.57 -8.57 1.73
N PHE A 197 4.30 -8.67 1.33
CA PHE A 197 3.28 -9.42 2.07
C PHE A 197 3.52 -10.93 2.02
N GLU A 198 3.85 -11.46 0.85
CA GLU A 198 4.12 -12.87 0.64
C GLU A 198 5.37 -13.31 1.42
N THR A 199 6.43 -12.50 1.38
CA THR A 199 7.65 -12.73 2.15
C THR A 199 7.38 -12.69 3.65
N ALA A 200 6.64 -11.68 4.12
CA ALA A 200 6.28 -11.58 5.53
C ALA A 200 5.40 -12.75 6.00
N ALA A 201 4.46 -13.20 5.16
CA ALA A 201 3.63 -14.37 5.46
C ALA A 201 4.47 -15.64 5.54
N SER A 202 5.39 -15.84 4.59
CA SER A 202 6.33 -16.97 4.58
C SER A 202 7.18 -17.01 5.85
N ASP A 203 7.74 -15.87 6.25
CA ASP A 203 8.56 -15.74 7.47
C ASP A 203 7.80 -16.11 8.75
N LEU A 204 6.49 -15.94 8.74
CA LEU A 204 5.60 -16.19 9.88
C LEU A 204 4.90 -17.56 9.82
N GLY A 205 5.08 -18.32 8.73
CA GLY A 205 4.31 -19.54 8.49
C GLY A 205 2.81 -19.30 8.33
N MET A 206 2.42 -18.10 7.87
CA MET A 206 1.03 -17.73 7.58
C MET A 206 0.67 -18.04 6.13
N MET A 207 -0.62 -18.17 5.84
CA MET A 207 -1.11 -18.55 4.53
C MET A 207 -1.92 -17.43 3.88
N ALA A 208 -1.52 -17.03 2.67
CA ALA A 208 -2.26 -16.09 1.86
C ALA A 208 -3.19 -16.84 0.89
N ILE A 209 -4.46 -16.48 0.89
CA ILE A 209 -5.40 -16.81 -0.18
C ILE A 209 -5.32 -15.68 -1.19
N ASP A 210 -4.63 -15.91 -2.30
CA ASP A 210 -4.25 -14.90 -3.29
C ASP A 210 -4.92 -15.08 -4.67
N GLY A 211 -5.88 -16.02 -4.74
CA GLY A 211 -6.58 -16.34 -5.99
C GLY A 211 -5.86 -17.38 -6.84
N PHE A 212 -4.70 -17.87 -6.45
CA PHE A 212 -3.99 -18.91 -7.18
C PHE A 212 -4.26 -20.30 -6.63
N SER A 213 -4.22 -21.30 -7.54
CA SER A 213 -4.36 -22.71 -7.18
C SER A 213 -3.19 -23.19 -6.33
N TYR A 214 -3.43 -24.23 -5.51
CA TYR A 214 -2.39 -24.89 -4.70
C TYR A 214 -1.69 -26.05 -5.45
N THR A 215 -1.70 -25.99 -6.79
CA THR A 215 -1.01 -26.95 -7.65
C THR A 215 0.42 -26.50 -7.94
N ARG A 216 1.26 -27.41 -8.51
CA ARG A 216 2.66 -27.09 -8.79
C ARG A 216 2.84 -25.88 -9.72
N ARG A 217 2.04 -25.77 -10.77
CA ARG A 217 1.93 -24.57 -11.62
C ARG A 217 0.71 -23.80 -11.15
N ARG A 218 0.90 -22.84 -10.28
CA ARG A 218 -0.15 -22.06 -9.66
C ARG A 218 -0.81 -21.17 -10.73
N ARG A 219 -2.10 -21.40 -10.96
CA ARG A 219 -2.92 -20.65 -11.92
C ARG A 219 -3.94 -19.81 -11.18
N PHE A 220 -4.14 -18.58 -11.62
CA PHE A 220 -5.16 -17.69 -11.07
C PHE A 220 -6.56 -18.18 -11.43
N ASP A 221 -7.42 -18.25 -10.43
CA ASP A 221 -8.86 -18.45 -10.55
C ASP A 221 -9.53 -17.77 -9.35
N GLY A 222 -10.39 -16.78 -9.60
CA GLY A 222 -11.09 -16.04 -8.57
C GLY A 222 -11.89 -16.89 -7.58
N ARG A 223 -12.26 -18.14 -7.96
CA ARG A 223 -12.93 -19.09 -7.06
C ARG A 223 -12.13 -19.36 -5.78
N HIS A 224 -10.80 -19.31 -5.84
CA HIS A 224 -9.96 -19.58 -4.68
C HIS A 224 -10.18 -18.59 -3.53
N PHE A 225 -10.66 -17.39 -3.79
CA PHE A 225 -11.03 -16.43 -2.74
C PHE A 225 -12.28 -16.84 -1.95
N SER A 226 -13.09 -17.77 -2.45
CA SER A 226 -14.23 -18.33 -1.72
C SER A 226 -13.88 -19.57 -0.90
N TYR A 227 -12.64 -20.06 -0.99
CA TYR A 227 -12.15 -21.17 -0.21
C TYR A 227 -11.57 -20.68 1.13
N ASP A 228 -11.51 -21.60 2.09
CA ASP A 228 -10.82 -21.33 3.35
C ASP A 228 -9.94 -22.54 3.71
N ILE A 229 -9.04 -22.32 4.64
CA ILE A 229 -8.09 -23.33 5.11
C ILE A 229 -8.54 -23.80 6.48
N VAL A 230 -8.82 -25.09 6.58
CA VAL A 230 -9.26 -25.75 7.80
C VAL A 230 -8.28 -26.85 8.19
N ARG A 231 -8.08 -27.00 9.51
CA ARG A 231 -7.37 -28.12 10.10
C ARG A 231 -8.40 -29.18 10.52
N ARG A 232 -8.13 -30.45 10.17
CA ARG A 232 -8.95 -31.55 10.63
C ARG A 232 -8.56 -31.89 12.06
N GLU A 233 -9.52 -31.88 12.96
CA GLU A 233 -9.42 -32.35 14.32
C GLU A 233 -10.17 -33.69 14.49
N ALA A 234 -9.97 -34.36 15.63
CA ALA A 234 -10.60 -35.67 15.87
C ALA A 234 -12.13 -35.60 15.86
N GLU A 235 -12.71 -34.51 16.34
CA GLU A 235 -14.16 -34.33 16.47
C GLU A 235 -14.75 -33.28 15.52
N GLY A 236 -13.97 -32.83 14.46
CA GLY A 236 -14.47 -31.83 13.53
C GLY A 236 -13.42 -31.14 12.69
N HIS A 237 -13.70 -29.90 12.36
CA HIS A 237 -12.81 -29.05 11.59
C HIS A 237 -12.65 -27.70 12.29
N GLU A 238 -11.44 -27.22 12.37
CA GLU A 238 -11.10 -25.89 12.88
C GLU A 238 -10.50 -25.03 11.78
N PHE A 239 -10.96 -23.78 11.68
CA PHE A 239 -10.34 -22.82 10.76
C PHE A 239 -8.90 -22.53 11.18
N ALA A 240 -7.95 -22.70 10.26
CA ALA A 240 -6.55 -22.40 10.52
C ALA A 240 -6.34 -20.93 10.88
N GLU A 241 -5.55 -20.68 11.92
CA GLU A 241 -5.14 -19.31 12.27
C GLU A 241 -4.06 -18.79 11.30
N GLY A 242 -3.92 -17.46 11.20
CA GLY A 242 -2.90 -16.84 10.35
C GLY A 242 -3.18 -16.96 8.85
N VAL A 243 -4.46 -17.13 8.48
CA VAL A 243 -4.91 -17.10 7.09
C VAL A 243 -5.50 -15.73 6.79
N PHE A 244 -5.14 -15.15 5.65
CA PHE A 244 -5.68 -13.88 5.16
C PHE A 244 -5.84 -13.90 3.64
N GLN A 245 -6.62 -12.99 3.09
CA GLN A 245 -6.76 -12.82 1.65
C GLN A 245 -5.80 -11.71 1.19
N LEU A 246 -5.05 -11.96 0.10
CA LEU A 246 -4.15 -10.99 -0.51
C LEU A 246 -4.62 -10.68 -1.93
N LEU A 247 -5.03 -9.43 -2.16
CA LEU A 247 -5.57 -8.97 -3.44
C LEU A 247 -4.65 -7.89 -4.01
N LYS A 248 -3.78 -8.27 -4.96
CA LYS A 248 -2.84 -7.36 -5.63
C LYS A 248 -3.54 -6.70 -6.82
N LEU A 249 -4.15 -5.54 -6.56
CA LEU A 249 -5.05 -4.85 -7.50
C LEU A 249 -4.37 -4.47 -8.82
N HIS A 250 -3.07 -4.20 -8.78
CA HIS A 250 -2.29 -3.82 -9.95
C HIS A 250 -1.35 -4.94 -10.46
N GLY A 251 -1.52 -6.17 -9.96
CA GLY A 251 -0.68 -7.31 -10.34
C GLY A 251 0.56 -7.47 -9.47
N SER A 252 1.47 -8.34 -9.90
CA SER A 252 2.66 -8.71 -9.13
C SER A 252 3.87 -8.90 -10.03
N VAL A 253 5.06 -8.58 -9.51
CA VAL A 253 6.34 -8.94 -10.14
C VAL A 253 6.54 -10.45 -10.27
N SER A 254 5.65 -11.27 -9.69
CA SER A 254 5.66 -12.73 -9.78
C SER A 254 4.51 -13.28 -10.63
N TRP A 255 3.84 -12.46 -11.44
CA TRP A 255 2.74 -12.96 -12.29
C TRP A 255 3.07 -12.85 -13.76
N SER A 256 2.84 -13.95 -14.50
CA SER A 256 2.97 -13.98 -15.95
C SER A 256 1.67 -14.36 -16.63
N ARG A 257 1.48 -13.86 -17.84
CA ARG A 257 0.36 -14.17 -18.72
C ARG A 257 0.79 -15.15 -19.81
N ASP A 258 0.03 -16.22 -19.96
CA ASP A 258 0.18 -17.21 -21.02
C ASP A 258 -1.19 -17.36 -21.71
N GLY A 259 -1.35 -16.73 -22.85
CA GLY A 259 -2.64 -16.60 -23.52
C GLY A 259 -3.67 -15.84 -22.66
N LYS A 260 -4.73 -16.54 -22.26
CA LYS A 260 -5.78 -16.00 -21.36
C LYS A 260 -5.53 -16.31 -19.89
N GLU A 261 -4.61 -17.19 -19.60
CA GLU A 261 -4.34 -17.69 -18.25
C GLU A 261 -3.25 -16.86 -17.57
N ILE A 262 -3.36 -16.72 -16.26
CA ILE A 262 -2.37 -16.06 -15.42
C ILE A 262 -1.74 -17.08 -14.49
N TYR A 263 -0.43 -17.07 -14.43
CA TYR A 263 0.36 -17.99 -13.62
C TYR A 263 1.27 -17.23 -12.65
N GLU A 264 1.54 -17.84 -11.51
CA GLU A 264 2.68 -17.43 -10.70
C GLU A 264 3.97 -17.87 -11.39
N ASP A 265 4.90 -16.94 -11.52
CA ASP A 265 6.17 -17.08 -12.22
C ASP A 265 7.26 -16.36 -11.42
N ALA A 266 8.35 -17.02 -11.14
CA ALA A 266 9.46 -16.43 -10.38
C ALA A 266 10.24 -15.35 -11.18
N THR A 267 10.15 -15.39 -12.52
CA THR A 267 10.93 -14.55 -13.42
C THR A 267 10.13 -14.11 -14.65
N PRO A 268 9.03 -13.35 -14.47
CA PRO A 268 8.29 -12.82 -15.61
C PRO A 268 9.17 -11.91 -16.47
N THR A 269 8.94 -11.95 -17.77
CA THR A 269 9.58 -11.01 -18.70
C THR A 269 8.69 -9.79 -18.93
N PRO A 270 9.21 -8.65 -19.42
CA PRO A 270 8.38 -7.49 -19.74
C PRO A 270 7.25 -7.77 -20.72
N ALA A 271 7.41 -8.78 -21.59
CA ALA A 271 6.42 -9.17 -22.59
C ALA A 271 5.24 -9.95 -21.99
N ASN A 272 5.47 -10.73 -20.92
CA ASN A 272 4.44 -11.58 -20.32
C ASN A 272 4.05 -11.20 -18.90
N ALA A 273 4.73 -10.24 -18.27
CA ALA A 273 4.41 -9.79 -16.93
C ALA A 273 2.96 -9.28 -16.83
N CYS A 274 2.24 -9.74 -15.80
CA CYS A 274 0.87 -9.33 -15.54
C CYS A 274 0.84 -8.22 -14.49
N LEU A 275 1.12 -7.00 -14.95
CA LEU A 275 1.10 -5.78 -14.17
C LEU A 275 0.24 -4.72 -14.86
N ILE A 276 -0.46 -3.90 -14.06
CA ILE A 276 -0.94 -2.60 -14.51
C ILE A 276 0.23 -1.63 -14.36
N TYR A 277 1.01 -1.47 -15.41
CA TYR A 277 2.11 -0.51 -15.40
C TYR A 277 1.59 0.91 -15.11
N PRO A 278 2.39 1.73 -14.46
CA PRO A 278 2.05 3.11 -14.25
C PRO A 278 1.74 3.80 -15.59
N ALA A 279 0.46 4.08 -15.88
CA ALA A 279 0.02 4.76 -17.10
C ALA A 279 -1.37 5.41 -16.91
N LYS A 280 -1.63 6.56 -17.54
CA LYS A 280 -2.98 7.11 -17.67
C LYS A 280 -3.79 6.16 -18.56
N GLY A 281 -5.04 5.86 -18.19
CA GLY A 281 -5.87 4.88 -18.92
C GLY A 281 -5.85 3.48 -18.31
N LYS A 282 -5.37 3.33 -17.08
CA LYS A 282 -5.40 2.09 -16.28
C LYS A 282 -6.78 1.40 -16.26
N TYR A 283 -7.86 2.16 -16.48
CA TYR A 283 -9.22 1.62 -16.53
C TYR A 283 -9.35 0.45 -17.51
N GLN A 284 -8.81 0.55 -18.72
CA GLN A 284 -8.92 -0.53 -19.71
C GLN A 284 -8.17 -1.79 -19.24
N GLN A 285 -7.00 -1.65 -18.64
CA GLN A 285 -6.22 -2.77 -18.11
C GLN A 285 -6.89 -3.38 -16.87
N ALA A 286 -7.54 -2.57 -16.03
CA ALA A 286 -8.28 -3.03 -14.86
C ALA A 286 -9.51 -3.88 -15.22
N PHE A 287 -10.04 -3.78 -16.46
CA PHE A 287 -11.13 -4.63 -16.94
C PHE A 287 -10.68 -5.99 -17.48
N LEU A 288 -9.38 -6.25 -17.52
CA LEU A 288 -8.84 -7.57 -17.89
C LEU A 288 -8.64 -8.44 -16.65
N GLN A 289 -8.76 -9.77 -16.82
CA GLN A 289 -8.37 -10.70 -15.75
C GLN A 289 -6.84 -10.66 -15.52
N PRO A 290 -6.36 -10.74 -14.27
CA PRO A 290 -7.08 -10.98 -13.01
C PRO A 290 -7.62 -9.70 -12.36
N HIS A 291 -7.27 -8.53 -12.87
CA HIS A 291 -7.54 -7.22 -12.24
C HIS A 291 -9.03 -6.94 -12.05
N LEU A 292 -9.87 -7.32 -13.03
CA LEU A 292 -11.32 -7.16 -12.94
C LEU A 292 -11.90 -7.94 -11.76
N GLU A 293 -11.48 -9.17 -11.55
CA GLU A 293 -11.92 -9.99 -10.41
C GLU A 293 -11.49 -9.36 -9.09
N LEU A 294 -10.24 -8.92 -9.00
CA LEU A 294 -9.68 -8.31 -7.79
C LEU A 294 -10.36 -6.97 -7.47
N LEU A 295 -10.60 -6.14 -8.49
CA LEU A 295 -11.33 -4.88 -8.36
C LEU A 295 -12.78 -5.13 -7.92
N SER A 296 -13.46 -6.13 -8.49
CA SER A 296 -14.83 -6.47 -8.10
C SER A 296 -14.92 -6.84 -6.62
N ARG A 297 -13.97 -7.61 -6.09
CA ARG A 297 -13.89 -7.97 -4.66
C ARG A 297 -13.58 -6.78 -3.76
N TYR A 298 -12.74 -5.85 -4.24
CA TYR A 298 -12.49 -4.60 -3.54
C TYR A 298 -13.76 -3.74 -3.42
N LEU A 299 -14.51 -3.58 -4.52
CA LEU A 299 -15.78 -2.86 -4.55
C LEU A 299 -16.85 -3.52 -3.67
N GLU A 300 -16.90 -4.86 -3.69
CA GLU A 300 -17.78 -5.64 -2.82
C GLU A 300 -17.46 -5.38 -1.35
N PHE A 301 -16.19 -5.43 -0.96
CA PHE A 301 -15.75 -5.14 0.41
C PHE A 301 -16.20 -3.76 0.89
N LEU A 302 -16.05 -2.73 0.08
CA LEU A 302 -16.45 -1.36 0.43
C LEU A 302 -17.95 -1.20 0.68
N ARG A 303 -18.78 -2.07 0.11
CA ARG A 303 -20.24 -2.07 0.27
C ARG A 303 -20.73 -2.90 1.46
N GLN A 304 -19.85 -3.73 2.05
CA GLN A 304 -20.25 -4.59 3.17
C GLN A 304 -20.57 -3.74 4.42
N PRO A 305 -21.62 -4.08 5.17
CA PRO A 305 -21.89 -3.41 6.44
C PRO A 305 -20.84 -3.81 7.49
N ASN A 306 -20.69 -2.97 8.50
CA ASN A 306 -19.74 -3.18 9.59
C ASN A 306 -18.33 -3.50 9.06
N SER A 307 -17.83 -2.60 8.24
CA SER A 307 -16.51 -2.67 7.61
C SER A 307 -15.57 -1.62 8.18
N CYS A 308 -14.31 -1.97 8.31
CA CYS A 308 -13.22 -1.03 8.57
C CYS A 308 -12.16 -1.18 7.49
N LEU A 309 -11.83 -0.09 6.80
CA LEU A 309 -10.72 -0.02 5.87
C LEU A 309 -9.60 0.84 6.47
N ILE A 310 -8.45 0.23 6.68
CA ILE A 310 -7.21 0.92 7.04
C ILE A 310 -6.41 1.12 5.76
N VAL A 311 -6.07 2.35 5.43
CA VAL A 311 -5.29 2.72 4.24
C VAL A 311 -3.95 3.25 4.69
N ALA A 312 -2.85 2.71 4.16
CA ALA A 312 -1.51 3.16 4.50
C ALA A 312 -0.65 3.38 3.24
N GLY A 313 0.03 4.52 3.18
CA GLY A 313 0.97 4.85 2.12
C GLY A 313 0.34 4.87 0.71
N PHE A 314 -0.95 5.18 0.61
CA PHE A 314 -1.69 5.29 -0.66
C PHE A 314 -2.03 6.76 -0.93
N GLY A 315 -1.47 7.30 -2.02
CA GLY A 315 -1.56 8.73 -2.34
C GLY A 315 -2.89 9.19 -2.92
N PHE A 316 -3.85 8.31 -3.16
CA PHE A 316 -5.14 8.58 -3.81
C PHE A 316 -5.04 9.17 -5.23
N ASN A 317 -3.97 8.85 -5.95
CA ASN A 317 -3.76 9.28 -7.34
C ASN A 317 -4.42 8.33 -8.36
N ASP A 318 -4.94 7.20 -7.93
CA ASP A 318 -5.63 6.20 -8.74
C ASP A 318 -7.15 6.35 -8.58
N ASP A 319 -7.80 7.11 -9.48
CA ASP A 319 -9.23 7.41 -9.41
C ASP A 319 -10.12 6.17 -9.35
N HIS A 320 -9.76 5.10 -10.10
CA HIS A 320 -10.53 3.85 -10.13
C HIS A 320 -10.54 3.10 -8.79
N LEU A 321 -9.64 3.44 -7.87
CA LEU A 321 -9.62 2.93 -6.49
C LEU A 321 -10.08 3.99 -5.48
N SER A 322 -9.77 5.25 -5.72
CA SER A 322 -10.03 6.36 -4.79
C SER A 322 -11.49 6.77 -4.78
N GLU A 323 -12.12 6.91 -5.97
CA GLU A 323 -13.54 7.28 -6.07
C GLU A 323 -14.47 6.24 -5.43
N PRO A 324 -14.25 4.92 -5.57
CA PRO A 324 -15.03 3.92 -4.83
C PRO A 324 -14.96 4.06 -3.31
N ILE A 325 -13.79 4.39 -2.72
CA ILE A 325 -13.71 4.65 -1.27
C ILE A 325 -14.54 5.87 -0.92
N PHE A 326 -14.39 6.95 -1.70
CA PHE A 326 -15.10 8.19 -1.46
C PHE A 326 -16.61 8.02 -1.56
N SER A 327 -17.09 7.30 -2.57
CA SER A 327 -18.52 6.98 -2.73
C SER A 327 -19.02 6.05 -1.63
N ALA A 328 -18.21 5.07 -1.23
CA ALA A 328 -18.60 4.11 -0.19
C ALA A 328 -18.78 4.78 1.17
N ILE A 329 -17.86 5.64 1.60
CA ILE A 329 -17.95 6.31 2.92
C ILE A 329 -19.19 7.23 3.00
N GLN A 330 -19.70 7.73 1.88
CA GLN A 330 -20.91 8.53 1.84
C GLN A 330 -22.19 7.67 1.87
N SER A 331 -22.16 6.48 1.28
CA SER A 331 -23.33 5.61 1.12
C SER A 331 -23.42 4.48 2.14
N ASN A 332 -22.31 4.10 2.78
CA ASN A 332 -22.25 3.06 3.78
C ASN A 332 -21.96 3.64 5.16
N PRO A 333 -22.98 3.94 5.97
CA PRO A 333 -22.82 4.59 7.29
C PRO A 333 -22.09 3.73 8.32
N SER A 334 -21.91 2.44 8.05
CA SER A 334 -21.18 1.51 8.94
C SER A 334 -19.73 1.27 8.48
N LEU A 335 -19.25 2.01 7.49
CA LEU A 335 -17.85 1.97 7.06
C LEU A 335 -17.02 2.92 7.93
N LYS A 336 -16.03 2.39 8.61
CA LYS A 336 -14.96 3.16 9.26
C LYS A 336 -13.76 3.25 8.33
N LEU A 337 -13.21 4.45 8.15
CA LEU A 337 -12.04 4.71 7.32
C LEU A 337 -10.90 5.28 8.17
N ILE A 338 -9.73 4.64 8.10
CA ILE A 338 -8.51 5.08 8.79
C ILE A 338 -7.43 5.30 7.74
N LEU A 339 -7.00 6.55 7.58
CA LEU A 339 -6.05 6.99 6.57
C LEU A 339 -4.71 7.32 7.23
N CYS A 340 -3.66 6.62 6.85
CA CYS A 340 -2.30 6.85 7.35
C CYS A 340 -1.37 7.19 6.20
N ASP A 341 -0.70 8.34 6.31
CA ASP A 341 0.33 8.74 5.35
C ASP A 341 1.42 9.58 6.04
N PHE A 342 2.65 9.45 5.55
CA PHE A 342 3.82 10.18 6.04
C PHE A 342 3.70 11.70 5.88
N GLN A 343 2.91 12.15 4.89
CA GLN A 343 2.66 13.56 4.59
C GLN A 343 1.22 13.98 4.90
N CYS A 344 0.48 13.22 5.70
CA CYS A 344 -0.94 13.42 5.95
C CYS A 344 -1.27 14.85 6.40
N ILE A 345 -0.50 15.42 7.34
CA ILE A 345 -0.68 16.81 7.79
C ILE A 345 -0.57 17.79 6.62
N MET A 346 0.40 17.57 5.73
CA MET A 346 0.62 18.45 4.59
C MET A 346 -0.51 18.37 3.57
N HIS A 347 -1.00 17.17 3.28
CA HIS A 347 -2.15 16.95 2.38
C HIS A 347 -3.40 17.66 2.88
N LEU A 348 -3.64 17.69 4.19
CA LEU A 348 -4.82 18.33 4.78
C LEU A 348 -4.64 19.84 4.98
N HIS A 349 -3.42 20.30 5.24
CA HIS A 349 -3.14 21.71 5.51
C HIS A 349 -3.01 22.54 4.23
N ASN A 350 -2.40 21.98 3.20
CA ASN A 350 -2.09 22.67 1.94
C ASN A 350 -2.83 21.98 0.78
N ARG A 351 -4.09 22.41 0.55
CA ARG A 351 -4.88 21.97 -0.61
C ARG A 351 -4.19 22.44 -1.89
N GLY A 352 -3.54 21.55 -2.61
CA GLY A 352 -2.74 21.85 -3.78
C GLY A 352 -1.24 21.64 -3.57
N PHE A 353 -0.84 21.03 -2.44
CA PHE A 353 0.51 20.53 -2.26
C PHE A 353 0.90 19.65 -3.44
N HIS A 354 2.09 19.90 -3.98
CA HIS A 354 2.57 19.28 -5.20
C HIS A 354 2.54 17.75 -5.09
N GLY A 355 1.78 17.08 -5.95
CA GLY A 355 1.57 15.63 -5.92
C GLY A 355 0.49 15.13 -4.95
N SER A 356 -0.22 16.04 -4.26
CA SER A 356 -1.36 15.68 -3.43
C SER A 356 -2.62 15.52 -4.27
N SER A 357 -3.33 14.41 -4.09
CA SER A 357 -4.65 14.21 -4.67
C SER A 357 -5.70 15.08 -3.97
N ASP A 358 -6.69 15.58 -4.71
CA ASP A 358 -7.84 16.30 -4.17
C ASP A 358 -8.68 15.46 -3.20
N TYR A 359 -8.61 14.14 -3.28
CA TYR A 359 -9.32 13.23 -2.35
C TYR A 359 -8.99 13.48 -0.88
N TRP A 360 -7.76 13.87 -0.54
CA TRP A 360 -7.39 14.21 0.84
C TRP A 360 -8.26 15.32 1.42
N GLY A 361 -8.46 16.41 0.66
CA GLY A 361 -9.35 17.50 1.04
C GLY A 361 -10.80 17.06 1.12
N ARG A 362 -11.27 16.28 0.16
CA ARG A 362 -12.63 15.74 0.11
C ARG A 362 -12.93 14.83 1.32
N PHE A 363 -12.03 13.93 1.69
CA PHE A 363 -12.16 13.10 2.90
C PHE A 363 -12.17 13.95 4.18
N HIS A 364 -11.31 14.96 4.25
CA HIS A 364 -11.29 15.87 5.41
C HIS A 364 -12.60 16.62 5.57
N ASP A 365 -13.20 17.08 4.49
CA ASP A 365 -14.51 17.77 4.54
C ASP A 365 -15.63 16.81 4.99
N LEU A 366 -15.60 15.54 4.60
CA LEU A 366 -16.51 14.52 5.09
C LEU A 366 -16.31 14.23 6.60
N ALA A 367 -15.06 14.11 7.03
CA ALA A 367 -14.74 13.91 8.45
C ALA A 367 -15.25 15.06 9.33
N LYS A 368 -15.11 16.31 8.86
CA LYS A 368 -15.68 17.50 9.55
C LYS A 368 -17.20 17.46 9.66
N ARG A 369 -17.88 16.79 8.73
CA ARG A 369 -19.33 16.58 8.76
C ARG A 369 -19.75 15.41 9.66
N GLY A 370 -18.80 14.75 10.32
CA GLY A 370 -19.04 13.67 11.29
C GLY A 370 -19.03 12.26 10.71
N LEU A 371 -18.58 12.07 9.44
CA LEU A 371 -18.35 10.72 8.94
C LEU A 371 -17.16 10.09 9.64
N ASP A 372 -17.19 8.77 9.82
CA ASP A 372 -16.21 8.01 10.61
C ASP A 372 -14.87 7.84 9.86
N ILE A 373 -14.17 8.96 9.64
CA ILE A 373 -12.89 9.05 8.95
C ILE A 373 -11.83 9.57 9.91
N HIS A 374 -10.78 8.79 10.13
CA HIS A 374 -9.66 9.08 10.99
C HIS A 374 -8.40 9.30 10.16
N PHE A 375 -7.59 10.28 10.55
CA PHE A 375 -6.31 10.56 9.89
C PHE A 375 -5.16 10.34 10.85
N ILE A 376 -4.14 9.63 10.39
CA ILE A 376 -2.90 9.38 11.13
C ILE A 376 -1.74 9.90 10.28
N SER A 377 -1.00 10.85 10.81
CA SER A 377 0.25 11.30 10.21
C SER A 377 1.39 10.47 10.80
N GLY A 378 2.19 9.88 9.94
CA GLY A 378 3.31 9.02 10.29
C GLY A 378 3.63 8.01 9.20
N SER A 379 4.72 7.29 9.38
CA SER A 379 5.11 6.20 8.49
C SER A 379 4.22 4.96 8.68
N PHE A 380 4.34 4.00 7.76
CA PHE A 380 3.72 2.69 7.92
C PHE A 380 4.16 1.99 9.21
N SER A 381 5.45 2.06 9.55
CA SER A 381 5.99 1.50 10.80
C SER A 381 5.39 2.17 12.04
N ASP A 382 5.18 3.50 11.99
CA ASP A 382 4.55 4.24 13.09
C ASP A 382 3.11 3.77 13.31
N LEU A 383 2.31 3.67 12.22
CA LEU A 383 0.96 3.13 12.29
C LEU A 383 0.95 1.76 12.98
N ILE A 384 1.80 0.84 12.50
CA ILE A 384 1.86 -0.51 13.04
C ILE A 384 2.24 -0.53 14.52
N SER A 385 3.11 0.38 14.96
CA SER A 385 3.49 0.48 16.38
C SER A 385 2.30 0.82 17.29
N HIS A 386 1.36 1.63 16.81
CA HIS A 386 0.16 2.03 17.55
C HIS A 386 -0.97 0.99 17.54
N ILE A 387 -0.98 0.06 16.57
CA ILE A 387 -1.97 -1.02 16.55
C ILE A 387 -1.73 -1.96 17.74
N PRO A 388 -2.69 -2.17 18.63
CA PRO A 388 -2.54 -3.04 19.78
C PRO A 388 -2.51 -4.52 19.37
N HIS A 389 -1.86 -5.36 20.20
CA HIS A 389 -2.00 -6.80 20.09
C HIS A 389 -3.32 -7.23 20.72
N LEU A 390 -4.24 -7.77 19.93
CA LEU A 390 -5.53 -8.28 20.42
C LEU A 390 -5.42 -9.64 21.11
N ARG A 391 -4.35 -10.38 20.83
CA ARG A 391 -4.04 -11.67 21.46
C ARG A 391 -2.60 -11.68 21.95
N THR A 392 -2.37 -12.34 23.08
CA THR A 392 -1.02 -12.62 23.55
C THR A 392 -0.33 -13.58 22.58
N ALA A 393 0.92 -13.30 22.25
CA ALA A 393 1.72 -14.20 21.43
C ALA A 393 1.86 -15.57 22.12
N SER A 394 1.74 -16.65 21.37
CA SER A 394 2.00 -18.00 21.90
C SER A 394 3.44 -18.15 22.39
N PRO A 395 3.75 -19.09 23.29
CA PRO A 395 5.12 -19.31 23.75
C PRO A 395 6.12 -19.54 22.62
N ALA A 396 5.73 -20.26 21.57
CA ALA A 396 6.56 -20.50 20.39
C ALA A 396 6.90 -19.20 19.63
N GLU A 397 5.95 -18.28 19.53
CA GLU A 397 6.16 -16.98 18.89
C GLU A 397 6.96 -16.02 19.74
N GLN A 398 6.75 -16.06 21.06
CA GLN A 398 7.59 -15.30 22.00
C GLN A 398 9.06 -15.75 21.86
N LEU A 399 9.31 -17.07 21.79
CA LEU A 399 10.62 -17.61 21.57
C LEU A 399 11.19 -17.22 20.19
N ALA A 400 10.43 -17.37 19.12
CA ALA A 400 10.85 -16.98 17.78
C ALA A 400 11.18 -15.49 17.68
N ASN A 401 10.39 -14.63 18.31
CA ASN A 401 10.64 -13.19 18.37
C ASN A 401 11.90 -12.87 19.22
N ALA A 402 12.12 -13.59 20.31
CA ALA A 402 13.33 -13.43 21.13
C ALA A 402 14.58 -13.82 20.36
N VAL A 403 14.57 -14.97 19.67
CA VAL A 403 15.70 -15.43 18.83
C VAL A 403 16.03 -14.44 17.71
N ARG A 404 15.01 -13.88 17.03
CA ARG A 404 15.22 -12.87 15.99
C ARG A 404 15.84 -11.58 16.54
N ARG A 405 15.41 -11.12 17.72
CA ARG A 405 16.00 -9.94 18.40
C ARG A 405 17.46 -10.14 18.76
N LEU A 406 17.83 -11.34 19.19
CA LEU A 406 19.21 -11.70 19.53
C LEU A 406 20.08 -11.86 18.27
N GLY A 407 19.53 -12.43 17.18
CA GLY A 407 20.24 -12.59 15.91
C GLY A 407 20.51 -11.29 15.17
N GLY A 408 19.64 -10.26 15.34
CA GLY A 408 19.82 -8.93 14.73
C GLY A 408 20.79 -7.99 15.45
N GLN A 409 21.36 -8.41 16.60
CA GLN A 409 22.38 -7.63 17.32
C GLN A 409 23.83 -8.02 16.94
N HIS A 410 24.01 -8.97 16.04
CA HIS A 410 25.32 -9.48 15.61
C HIS A 410 25.56 -9.39 14.10
N SER A 411 24.84 -8.52 13.38
CA SER A 411 25.10 -8.25 11.96
C SER A 411 25.40 -6.78 11.70
#